data_2fd063d43f272121c9cec71df747d79c
#
_entry.id   2fd063d43f272121c9cec71df747d79c
#
_cell.length_a   1.000
_cell.length_b   1.000
_cell.length_c   1.000
_cell.angle_alpha   90.00
_cell.angle_beta   90.00
_cell.angle_gamma   90.00
#
_symmetry.space_group_name_H-M   'P 1'
#
loop_
_entity.id
_entity.type
_entity.pdbx_description
1 polymer ?
#
loop_
_entity_poly.entity_id
_entity_poly.type
_entity_poly.pdbx_seq_one_letter_code
_entity_poly.pdbx_strand_id
1 'polypeptide(L)'
;ARLNPAIATIPVTAEPKTYAVGDRERFWVHNSDSKRNIEIEADLVHQTDVANVWVQRDEPYNLDGIKQSIDRFSTVTYPNLVETFGSEWSPGVDGDPRLNVLHTTEMGNNVAGYFYSADAYSKVVNPFSNEKEIFFINLDFLNGMRDYTVYETVLAHEFQHMIHWNQDRGEELWLNEGLSEFAQEVAEYAPDIMFAYSFLADPDLSLTTWSSEPGANGPHYGASYLFVSYLAQRFGTEFLSMLVAEQSNGTVGIDHTLQSMGYELTFDELFADWVIANWTDNPDALDADGLY
;
A
#
# COMPACT_ATOMS: atom_id res chain seq x y z
N ALA A 1 10.21 -17.24 -9.75
CA ALA A 1 10.70 -18.27 -8.83
C ALA A 1 10.38 -17.78 -7.42
N ARG A 2 9.50 -18.47 -6.68
CA ARG A 2 9.21 -18.13 -5.28
C ARG A 2 10.49 -18.29 -4.48
N LEU A 3 10.98 -17.20 -3.89
CA LEU A 3 12.09 -17.25 -2.95
C LEU A 3 11.66 -18.05 -1.70
N ASN A 4 12.58 -18.86 -1.18
CA ASN A 4 12.29 -19.61 0.03
C ASN A 4 12.05 -18.62 1.21
N PRO A 5 10.87 -18.62 1.85
CA PRO A 5 10.54 -17.68 2.92
C PRO A 5 11.58 -17.68 4.06
N ALA A 6 12.22 -18.82 4.33
CA ALA A 6 13.25 -18.94 5.36
C ALA A 6 14.54 -18.14 5.04
N ILE A 7 14.78 -17.78 3.77
CA ILE A 7 15.95 -16.98 3.39
C ILE A 7 15.65 -15.47 3.54
N ALA A 8 14.37 -15.09 3.43
CA ALA A 8 13.94 -13.70 3.51
C ALA A 8 13.97 -13.12 4.94
N THR A 9 13.94 -13.98 5.96
CA THR A 9 13.85 -13.59 7.38
C THR A 9 15.19 -13.64 8.12
N ILE A 10 16.32 -13.72 7.41
CA ILE A 10 17.63 -13.60 8.07
C ILE A 10 17.89 -12.09 8.21
N PRO A 11 17.82 -11.53 9.43
CA PRO A 11 18.25 -10.15 9.64
C PRO A 11 19.67 -10.00 9.14
N VAL A 12 19.97 -8.93 8.45
CA VAL A 12 21.37 -8.57 8.22
C VAL A 12 21.94 -8.33 9.60
N THR A 13 22.88 -9.16 10.04
CA THR A 13 23.47 -9.15 11.39
C THR A 13 24.42 -7.95 11.60
N ALA A 14 24.09 -6.80 11.05
CA ALA A 14 24.73 -5.54 11.35
C ALA A 14 24.17 -4.98 12.67
N GLU A 15 25.01 -4.31 13.44
CA GLU A 15 24.54 -3.46 14.54
C GLU A 15 23.44 -2.52 14.00
N PRO A 16 22.31 -2.37 14.73
CA PRO A 16 21.22 -1.49 14.30
C PRO A 16 21.78 -0.12 13.92
N LYS A 17 21.49 0.34 12.70
CA LYS A 17 21.99 1.62 12.23
C LYS A 17 21.06 2.71 12.77
N THR A 18 21.60 3.57 13.63
CA THR A 18 20.85 4.72 14.14
C THR A 18 21.13 5.93 13.26
N TYR A 19 20.05 6.59 12.83
CA TYR A 19 20.12 7.77 12.00
C TYR A 19 19.78 9.04 12.78
N ALA A 20 20.34 10.18 12.34
CA ALA A 20 20.01 11.49 12.81
C ALA A 20 19.75 12.46 11.64
N VAL A 21 18.87 13.44 11.84
CA VAL A 21 18.60 14.47 10.82
C VAL A 21 19.91 15.15 10.40
N GLY A 22 20.15 15.16 9.09
CA GLY A 22 21.40 15.62 8.48
C GLY A 22 22.32 14.46 8.01
N ASP A 23 22.05 13.24 8.41
CA ASP A 23 22.76 12.07 7.87
C ASP A 23 22.51 11.91 6.38
N ARG A 24 23.47 11.27 5.70
CA ARG A 24 23.44 11.01 4.27
C ARG A 24 23.62 9.55 3.98
N GLU A 25 22.85 9.04 2.98
CA GLU A 25 22.95 7.68 2.53
C GLU A 25 22.71 7.55 1.02
N ARG A 26 23.12 6.41 0.45
CA ARG A 26 22.87 6.05 -0.94
C ARG A 26 21.73 5.07 -1.02
N PHE A 27 20.87 5.28 -2.01
CA PHE A 27 19.69 4.47 -2.25
C PHE A 27 19.63 4.04 -3.72
N TRP A 28 19.13 2.82 -3.93
CA TRP A 28 18.71 2.35 -5.23
C TRP A 28 17.23 2.67 -5.45
N VAL A 29 16.94 3.26 -6.60
CA VAL A 29 15.58 3.61 -7.04
C VAL A 29 15.28 2.91 -8.33
N HIS A 30 14.12 2.23 -8.43
CA HIS A 30 13.69 1.66 -9.70
C HIS A 30 12.93 2.71 -10.52
N ASN A 31 13.44 3.02 -11.71
CA ASN A 31 12.78 3.94 -12.63
C ASN A 31 11.83 3.18 -13.54
N SER A 32 10.53 3.48 -13.43
CA SER A 32 9.44 2.77 -14.13
C SER A 32 9.45 2.99 -15.65
N ASP A 33 9.98 4.12 -16.15
CA ASP A 33 10.04 4.42 -17.58
C ASP A 33 11.22 3.72 -18.24
N SER A 34 12.42 3.87 -17.67
CA SER A 34 13.64 3.29 -18.21
C SER A 34 13.86 1.82 -17.85
N LYS A 35 13.09 1.28 -16.88
CA LYS A 35 13.25 -0.07 -16.30
C LYS A 35 14.65 -0.33 -15.73
N ARG A 36 15.29 0.71 -15.19
CA ARG A 36 16.62 0.66 -14.61
C ARG A 36 16.59 0.98 -13.12
N ASN A 37 17.56 0.41 -12.42
CA ASN A 37 17.88 0.82 -11.07
C ASN A 37 18.93 1.94 -11.12
N ILE A 38 18.65 3.04 -10.44
CA ILE A 38 19.47 4.26 -10.39
C ILE A 38 19.94 4.45 -8.95
N GLU A 39 21.24 4.66 -8.76
CA GLU A 39 21.79 4.99 -7.44
C GLU A 39 21.73 6.51 -7.22
N ILE A 40 21.15 6.94 -6.10
CA ILE A 40 21.05 8.33 -5.69
C ILE A 40 21.66 8.55 -4.32
N GLU A 41 22.00 9.80 -3.97
CA GLU A 41 22.28 10.23 -2.60
C GLU A 41 21.07 10.98 -2.05
N ALA A 42 20.69 10.70 -0.79
CA ALA A 42 19.64 11.41 -0.08
C ALA A 42 20.10 11.85 1.30
N ASP A 43 19.58 12.97 1.77
CA ASP A 43 19.79 13.48 3.10
C ASP A 43 18.56 13.18 3.97
N LEU A 44 18.76 12.77 5.23
CA LEU A 44 17.70 12.62 6.23
C LEU A 44 17.24 14.00 6.68
N VAL A 45 16.03 14.38 6.31
CA VAL A 45 15.52 15.75 6.52
C VAL A 45 14.53 15.87 7.66
N HIS A 46 13.90 14.74 8.03
CA HIS A 46 12.95 14.66 9.13
C HIS A 46 12.92 13.27 9.73
N GLN A 47 12.55 13.16 10.99
CA GLN A 47 12.43 11.89 11.71
C GLN A 47 11.29 11.99 12.71
N THR A 48 10.49 10.94 12.79
CA THR A 48 9.47 10.74 13.83
C THR A 48 9.76 9.47 14.63
N ASP A 49 8.88 9.08 15.52
CA ASP A 49 9.02 7.81 16.25
C ASP A 49 8.87 6.59 15.34
N VAL A 50 8.19 6.71 14.20
CA VAL A 50 7.86 5.60 13.29
C VAL A 50 8.52 5.70 11.91
N ALA A 51 9.05 6.88 11.52
CA ALA A 51 9.57 7.09 10.17
C ALA A 51 10.86 7.91 10.11
N ASN A 52 11.77 7.49 9.21
CA ASN A 52 12.90 8.25 8.70
C ASN A 52 12.55 8.82 7.33
N VAL A 53 12.69 10.13 7.14
CA VAL A 53 12.29 10.84 5.92
C VAL A 53 13.52 11.30 5.17
N TRP A 54 13.73 10.71 4.01
CA TRP A 54 14.86 10.98 3.13
C TRP A 54 14.43 11.78 1.92
N VAL A 55 15.24 12.73 1.49
CA VAL A 55 15.00 13.50 0.26
C VAL A 55 16.28 13.46 -0.59
N GLN A 56 16.11 13.14 -1.88
CA GLN A 56 17.20 13.19 -2.88
C GLN A 56 17.87 14.54 -2.86
N ARG A 57 19.20 14.53 -2.89
CA ARG A 57 20.03 15.74 -2.88
C ARG A 57 19.88 16.58 -4.13
N ASP A 58 20.06 17.87 -3.92
CA ASP A 58 20.10 18.88 -4.97
C ASP A 58 18.76 19.06 -5.71
N GLU A 59 17.67 18.42 -5.22
CA GLU A 59 16.33 18.59 -5.73
C GLU A 59 15.52 19.59 -4.90
N PRO A 60 14.67 20.40 -5.52
CA PRO A 60 13.78 21.31 -4.78
C PRO A 60 12.66 20.53 -4.08
N TYR A 61 12.33 20.93 -2.85
CA TYR A 61 11.19 20.36 -2.10
C TYR A 61 10.65 21.34 -1.05
N ASN A 62 9.41 21.10 -0.64
CA ASN A 62 8.78 21.85 0.46
C ASN A 62 8.90 21.04 1.75
N LEU A 63 9.94 21.35 2.55
CA LEU A 63 10.21 20.66 3.81
C LEU A 63 9.05 20.75 4.81
N ASP A 64 8.40 21.92 4.93
CA ASP A 64 7.33 22.11 5.90
C ASP A 64 6.09 21.29 5.53
N GLY A 65 5.75 21.21 4.24
CA GLY A 65 4.66 20.35 3.75
C GLY A 65 4.95 18.88 4.02
N ILE A 66 6.14 18.38 3.66
CA ILE A 66 6.54 17.00 3.94
C ILE A 66 6.48 16.69 5.44
N LYS A 67 7.03 17.55 6.29
CA LYS A 67 7.00 17.36 7.75
C LYS A 67 5.59 17.26 8.29
N GLN A 68 4.71 18.17 7.92
CA GLN A 68 3.33 18.19 8.39
C GLN A 68 2.61 16.87 8.03
N SER A 69 2.76 16.40 6.80
CA SER A 69 2.15 15.15 6.33
C SER A 69 2.74 13.91 7.02
N ILE A 70 4.05 13.87 7.24
CA ILE A 70 4.70 12.76 7.94
C ILE A 70 4.35 12.75 9.44
N ASP A 71 4.20 13.91 10.06
CA ASP A 71 3.75 14.01 11.46
C ASP A 71 2.30 13.50 11.58
N ARG A 72 1.40 13.82 10.61
CA ARG A 72 0.06 13.25 10.54
C ARG A 72 0.11 11.74 10.25
N PHE A 73 0.95 11.30 9.30
CA PHE A 73 1.16 9.87 9.04
C PHE A 73 1.51 9.14 10.34
N SER A 74 2.46 9.66 11.11
CA SER A 74 2.95 9.03 12.34
C SER A 74 1.92 9.00 13.47
N THR A 75 1.03 9.99 13.53
CA THR A 75 0.09 10.14 14.66
C THR A 75 -1.33 9.66 14.36
N VAL A 76 -1.70 9.52 13.09
CA VAL A 76 -3.05 9.09 12.65
C VAL A 76 -2.97 7.90 11.72
N THR A 77 -2.31 8.03 10.55
CA THR A 77 -2.31 6.99 9.51
C THR A 77 -1.68 5.70 10.01
N TYR A 78 -0.47 5.78 10.53
CA TYR A 78 0.28 4.61 11.01
C TYR A 78 -0.50 3.80 12.08
N PRO A 79 -0.96 4.39 13.20
CA PRO A 79 -1.69 3.63 14.21
C PRO A 79 -3.01 3.06 13.68
N ASN A 80 -3.77 3.80 12.87
CA ASN A 80 -5.04 3.31 12.33
C ASN A 80 -4.85 2.11 11.39
N LEU A 81 -3.84 2.16 10.50
CA LEU A 81 -3.55 1.06 9.60
C LEU A 81 -3.01 -0.16 10.35
N VAL A 82 -2.15 0.04 11.36
CA VAL A 82 -1.64 -1.06 12.19
C VAL A 82 -2.78 -1.72 12.98
N GLU A 83 -3.71 -0.96 13.53
CA GLU A 83 -4.89 -1.49 14.23
C GLU A 83 -5.78 -2.31 13.29
N THR A 84 -5.94 -1.86 12.04
CA THR A 84 -6.84 -2.50 11.07
C THR A 84 -6.21 -3.69 10.36
N PHE A 85 -4.98 -3.57 9.88
CA PHE A 85 -4.35 -4.55 8.98
C PHE A 85 -3.19 -5.33 9.61
N GLY A 86 -2.79 -5.00 10.83
CA GLY A 86 -1.56 -5.53 11.43
C GLY A 86 -0.35 -4.65 11.16
N SER A 87 0.83 -5.10 11.57
CA SER A 87 2.07 -4.32 11.45
C SER A 87 2.92 -4.74 10.26
N GLU A 88 3.75 -3.82 9.80
CA GLU A 88 4.91 -4.09 8.97
C GLU A 88 5.95 -4.94 9.72
N TRP A 89 6.98 -5.37 9.02
CA TRP A 89 8.10 -6.09 9.64
C TRP A 89 8.98 -5.12 10.44
N SER A 90 8.87 -5.16 11.76
CA SER A 90 9.67 -4.34 12.68
C SER A 90 10.43 -5.22 13.68
N PRO A 91 11.69 -4.93 14.00
CA PRO A 91 12.53 -3.81 13.57
C PRO A 91 13.13 -3.96 12.17
N GLY A 92 12.68 -4.93 11.36
CA GLY A 92 13.04 -5.09 9.98
C GLY A 92 14.43 -5.65 9.71
N VAL A 93 14.85 -5.52 8.44
CA VAL A 93 16.11 -6.08 7.93
C VAL A 93 17.33 -5.33 8.47
N ASP A 94 17.22 -4.02 8.70
CA ASP A 94 18.31 -3.16 9.20
C ASP A 94 18.33 -3.02 10.73
N GLY A 95 17.30 -3.51 11.41
CA GLY A 95 17.17 -3.46 12.86
C GLY A 95 16.77 -2.08 13.42
N ASP A 96 16.44 -1.09 12.58
CA ASP A 96 15.79 0.17 12.99
C ASP A 96 14.26 -0.05 13.00
N PRO A 97 13.56 0.21 14.12
CA PRO A 97 12.11 0.07 14.17
C PRO A 97 11.35 1.09 13.31
N ARG A 98 12.03 2.08 12.75
CA ARG A 98 11.42 3.10 11.88
C ARG A 98 11.45 2.66 10.44
N LEU A 99 10.31 2.78 9.78
CA LEU A 99 10.27 2.65 8.32
C LEU A 99 10.95 3.86 7.64
N ASN A 100 11.28 3.72 6.38
CA ASN A 100 11.94 4.75 5.60
C ASN A 100 11.01 5.25 4.48
N VAL A 101 10.89 6.57 4.34
CA VAL A 101 10.18 7.22 3.24
C VAL A 101 11.18 8.00 2.42
N LEU A 102 11.44 7.57 1.20
CA LEU A 102 12.39 8.21 0.29
C LEU A 102 11.68 9.02 -0.78
N HIS A 103 11.97 10.30 -0.83
CA HIS A 103 11.47 11.24 -1.83
C HIS A 103 12.52 11.45 -2.93
N THR A 104 12.15 11.17 -4.19
CA THR A 104 13.09 11.21 -5.32
C THR A 104 12.39 11.56 -6.63
N THR A 105 13.11 12.16 -7.58
CA THR A 105 12.65 12.42 -8.95
C THR A 105 12.92 11.25 -9.92
N GLU A 106 13.64 10.22 -9.47
CA GLU A 106 14.14 9.13 -10.34
C GLU A 106 13.17 7.96 -10.52
N MET A 107 11.88 8.11 -10.18
CA MET A 107 10.89 7.03 -10.23
C MET A 107 10.22 6.85 -11.61
N GLY A 108 10.29 7.86 -12.49
CA GLY A 108 9.54 7.95 -13.75
C GLY A 108 8.27 8.80 -13.62
N ASN A 109 7.60 9.05 -14.77
CA ASN A 109 6.60 10.12 -14.86
C ASN A 109 5.18 9.74 -14.37
N ASN A 110 4.84 8.45 -14.33
CA ASN A 110 3.47 7.99 -14.07
C ASN A 110 3.34 7.21 -12.76
N VAL A 111 4.21 7.47 -11.80
CA VAL A 111 4.24 6.78 -10.50
C VAL A 111 4.27 7.85 -9.41
N ALA A 112 3.25 7.86 -8.55
CA ALA A 112 3.19 8.77 -7.39
C ALA A 112 4.01 8.23 -6.20
N GLY A 113 3.92 6.92 -5.94
CA GLY A 113 4.65 6.17 -4.94
C GLY A 113 4.83 4.72 -5.37
N TYR A 114 5.67 3.97 -4.68
CA TYR A 114 5.69 2.51 -4.71
C TYR A 114 6.37 1.93 -3.47
N PHE A 115 5.87 0.77 -3.05
CA PHE A 115 6.56 -0.16 -2.16
C PHE A 115 7.21 -1.27 -2.99
N TYR A 116 8.46 -1.62 -2.67
CA TYR A 116 9.16 -2.71 -3.34
C TYR A 116 9.72 -3.69 -2.31
N SER A 117 9.04 -4.80 -2.12
CA SER A 117 9.39 -5.80 -1.11
C SER A 117 10.82 -6.35 -1.19
N ALA A 118 11.46 -6.25 -2.37
CA ALA A 118 12.85 -6.69 -2.53
C ALA A 118 13.88 -5.80 -1.80
N ASP A 119 13.48 -4.63 -1.31
CA ASP A 119 14.30 -3.77 -0.46
C ASP A 119 14.43 -4.29 0.98
N ALA A 120 13.50 -5.14 1.42
CA ALA A 120 13.58 -5.82 2.71
C ALA A 120 14.45 -7.09 2.69
N TYR A 121 15.09 -7.43 1.55
CA TYR A 121 16.04 -8.54 1.45
C TYR A 121 17.48 -8.07 1.52
N SER A 122 18.39 -8.97 1.93
CA SER A 122 19.83 -8.72 1.87
C SER A 122 20.30 -8.46 0.42
N LYS A 123 21.28 -7.58 0.24
CA LYS A 123 22.00 -7.34 -1.03
C LYS A 123 22.62 -8.60 -1.63
N VAL A 124 22.83 -9.64 -0.83
CA VAL A 124 23.25 -10.96 -1.32
C VAL A 124 22.16 -11.60 -2.19
N VAL A 125 20.88 -11.34 -1.87
CA VAL A 125 19.69 -11.85 -2.62
C VAL A 125 19.34 -10.91 -3.76
N ASN A 126 19.30 -9.60 -3.48
CA ASN A 126 19.02 -8.57 -4.46
C ASN A 126 20.12 -7.49 -4.39
N PRO A 127 21.04 -7.41 -5.36
CA PRO A 127 22.13 -6.42 -5.33
C PRO A 127 21.67 -4.96 -5.30
N PHE A 128 20.42 -4.70 -5.69
CA PHE A 128 19.80 -3.38 -5.69
C PHE A 128 18.89 -3.14 -4.48
N SER A 129 18.87 -4.03 -3.51
CA SER A 129 18.15 -3.83 -2.26
C SER A 129 18.73 -2.65 -1.48
N ASN A 130 17.86 -1.88 -0.85
CA ASN A 130 18.27 -0.87 0.12
C ASN A 130 18.52 -1.46 1.52
N GLU A 131 18.14 -2.72 1.74
CA GLU A 131 18.20 -3.40 3.04
C GLU A 131 17.46 -2.59 4.11
N LYS A 132 16.21 -2.19 3.80
CA LYS A 132 15.35 -1.34 4.63
C LYS A 132 13.87 -1.65 4.42
N GLU A 133 13.07 -1.41 5.42
CA GLU A 133 11.63 -1.22 5.29
C GLU A 133 11.40 0.18 4.71
N ILE A 134 11.22 0.25 3.40
CA ILE A 134 11.19 1.50 2.64
C ILE A 134 10.08 1.52 1.60
N PHE A 135 9.46 2.67 1.44
CA PHE A 135 8.67 3.00 0.26
C PHE A 135 9.08 4.37 -0.31
N PHE A 136 8.73 4.59 -1.56
CA PHE A 136 9.26 5.68 -2.37
C PHE A 136 8.13 6.61 -2.77
N ILE A 137 8.43 7.91 -2.77
CA ILE A 137 7.51 8.97 -3.17
C ILE A 137 8.15 9.81 -4.28
N ASN A 138 7.37 10.06 -5.33
CA ASN A 138 7.83 10.87 -6.46
C ASN A 138 7.81 12.36 -6.11
N LEU A 139 9.00 12.95 -6.09
CA LEU A 139 9.18 14.35 -5.71
C LEU A 139 8.63 15.30 -6.79
N ASP A 140 8.67 14.93 -8.08
CA ASP A 140 8.08 15.72 -9.16
C ASP A 140 6.55 15.82 -9.02
N PHE A 141 5.92 14.73 -8.57
CA PHE A 141 4.51 14.71 -8.25
C PHE A 141 4.18 15.68 -7.10
N LEU A 142 4.98 15.68 -6.01
CA LEU A 142 4.80 16.57 -4.86
C LEU A 142 5.03 18.05 -5.21
N ASN A 143 6.06 18.35 -5.99
CA ASN A 143 6.44 19.73 -6.31
C ASN A 143 5.38 20.50 -7.10
N GLY A 144 4.44 19.78 -7.75
CA GLY A 144 3.30 20.35 -8.44
C GLY A 144 2.10 20.66 -7.54
N MET A 145 2.09 20.19 -6.28
CA MET A 145 0.93 20.23 -5.40
C MET A 145 0.86 21.49 -4.56
N ARG A 146 -0.37 21.97 -4.35
CA ARG A 146 -0.68 23.01 -3.36
C ARG A 146 -1.29 22.43 -2.08
N ASP A 147 -1.94 21.29 -2.22
CA ASP A 147 -2.58 20.53 -1.15
C ASP A 147 -1.90 19.16 -1.07
N TYR A 148 -1.41 18.85 0.10
CA TYR A 148 -0.66 17.61 0.36
C TYR A 148 -1.56 16.42 0.72
N THR A 149 -2.89 16.58 0.69
CA THR A 149 -3.84 15.50 1.00
C THR A 149 -3.60 14.28 0.09
N VAL A 150 -3.37 14.50 -1.22
CA VAL A 150 -3.08 13.38 -2.15
C VAL A 150 -1.74 12.70 -1.82
N TYR A 151 -0.74 13.44 -1.36
CA TYR A 151 0.49 12.85 -0.86
C TYR A 151 0.24 11.95 0.37
N GLU A 152 -0.57 12.44 1.29
CA GLU A 152 -0.92 11.71 2.51
C GLU A 152 -1.71 10.42 2.20
N THR A 153 -2.58 10.44 1.16
CA THR A 153 -3.26 9.21 0.70
C THR A 153 -2.29 8.22 0.07
N VAL A 154 -1.29 8.68 -0.69
CA VAL A 154 -0.22 7.82 -1.22
C VAL A 154 0.59 7.18 -0.08
N LEU A 155 0.92 7.93 0.98
CA LEU A 155 1.60 7.35 2.16
C LEU A 155 0.80 6.21 2.80
N ALA A 156 -0.52 6.36 2.92
CA ALA A 156 -1.40 5.32 3.46
C ALA A 156 -1.44 4.08 2.55
N HIS A 157 -1.56 4.29 1.23
CA HIS A 157 -1.57 3.25 0.22
C HIS A 157 -0.28 2.41 0.25
N GLU A 158 0.90 3.05 0.17
CA GLU A 158 2.18 2.36 0.16
C GLU A 158 2.48 1.66 1.49
N PHE A 159 2.07 2.24 2.60
CA PHE A 159 2.23 1.61 3.90
C PHE A 159 1.35 0.37 4.05
N GLN A 160 0.13 0.36 3.49
CA GLN A 160 -0.69 -0.84 3.48
C GLN A 160 -0.04 -1.98 2.69
N HIS A 161 0.57 -1.71 1.54
CA HIS A 161 1.36 -2.70 0.81
C HIS A 161 2.48 -3.30 1.67
N MET A 162 3.18 -2.47 2.45
CA MET A 162 4.25 -2.91 3.35
C MET A 162 3.72 -3.80 4.47
N ILE A 163 2.58 -3.46 5.09
CA ILE A 163 1.90 -4.29 6.09
C ILE A 163 1.49 -5.62 5.47
N HIS A 164 0.81 -5.59 4.33
CA HIS A 164 0.29 -6.80 3.67
C HIS A 164 1.43 -7.75 3.33
N TRP A 165 2.53 -7.24 2.77
CA TRP A 165 3.71 -8.07 2.49
C TRP A 165 4.29 -8.76 3.73
N ASN A 166 4.22 -8.12 4.90
CA ASN A 166 4.65 -8.76 6.15
C ASN A 166 3.69 -9.85 6.60
N GLN A 167 2.39 -9.64 6.43
CA GLN A 167 1.34 -10.58 6.87
C GLN A 167 1.18 -11.76 5.86
N ASP A 168 0.99 -11.43 4.59
CA ASP A 168 0.96 -12.38 3.48
C ASP A 168 1.76 -11.86 2.26
N ARG A 169 2.75 -12.63 1.83
CA ARG A 169 3.65 -12.27 0.70
C ARG A 169 3.12 -12.69 -0.66
N GLY A 170 2.00 -13.35 -0.70
CA GLY A 170 1.54 -14.07 -1.88
C GLY A 170 0.29 -13.50 -2.53
N GLU A 171 -0.34 -12.50 -1.93
CA GLU A 171 -1.65 -12.02 -2.32
C GLU A 171 -1.77 -11.61 -3.80
N GLU A 172 -2.94 -11.82 -4.38
CA GLU A 172 -3.26 -11.44 -5.75
C GLU A 172 -3.35 -9.91 -5.88
N LEU A 173 -2.83 -9.39 -7.00
CA LEU A 173 -2.66 -7.95 -7.20
C LEU A 173 -3.95 -7.15 -7.04
N TRP A 174 -5.06 -7.64 -7.57
CA TRP A 174 -6.36 -6.95 -7.48
C TRP A 174 -6.82 -6.76 -6.03
N LEU A 175 -6.63 -7.76 -5.16
CA LEU A 175 -7.03 -7.68 -3.75
C LEU A 175 -6.04 -6.83 -2.95
N ASN A 176 -4.74 -6.98 -3.23
CA ASN A 176 -3.69 -6.18 -2.63
C ASN A 176 -3.89 -4.68 -2.91
N GLU A 177 -4.15 -4.29 -4.17
CA GLU A 177 -4.43 -2.90 -4.54
C GLU A 177 -5.76 -2.40 -3.97
N GLY A 178 -6.81 -3.22 -3.96
CA GLY A 178 -8.10 -2.85 -3.36
C GLY A 178 -7.99 -2.54 -1.87
N LEU A 179 -7.21 -3.30 -1.11
CA LEU A 179 -6.94 -3.07 0.29
C LEU A 179 -6.10 -1.79 0.51
N SER A 180 -5.14 -1.52 -0.39
CA SER A 180 -4.32 -0.31 -0.32
C SER A 180 -5.12 0.95 -0.67
N GLU A 181 -6.06 0.89 -1.61
CA GLU A 181 -7.00 1.97 -1.87
C GLU A 181 -7.92 2.21 -0.66
N PHE A 182 -8.44 1.16 -0.05
CA PHE A 182 -9.29 1.27 1.14
C PHE A 182 -8.54 1.78 2.37
N ALA A 183 -7.24 1.57 2.46
CA ALA A 183 -6.40 2.09 3.54
C ALA A 183 -6.43 3.62 3.65
N GLN A 184 -6.75 4.33 2.58
CA GLN A 184 -6.94 5.77 2.59
C GLN A 184 -8.12 6.19 3.47
N GLU A 185 -9.23 5.43 3.45
CA GLU A 185 -10.39 5.66 4.33
C GLU A 185 -10.05 5.32 5.79
N VAL A 186 -9.32 4.23 6.04
CA VAL A 186 -8.82 3.89 7.38
C VAL A 186 -7.92 4.99 7.94
N ALA A 187 -7.17 5.69 7.08
CA ALA A 187 -6.36 6.85 7.41
C ALA A 187 -7.16 8.16 7.54
N GLU A 188 -8.50 8.08 7.54
CA GLU A 188 -9.43 9.21 7.64
C GLU A 188 -9.41 10.19 6.45
N TYR A 189 -9.05 9.71 5.26
CA TYR A 189 -9.19 10.49 4.03
C TYR A 189 -10.47 10.13 3.29
N ALA A 190 -11.00 11.09 2.54
CA ALA A 190 -12.07 10.81 1.61
C ALA A 190 -11.58 9.88 0.49
N PRO A 191 -12.40 8.91 0.05
CA PRO A 191 -12.03 7.99 -1.02
C PRO A 191 -11.73 8.71 -2.33
N ASP A 192 -10.78 8.20 -3.11
CA ASP A 192 -10.58 8.68 -4.47
C ASP A 192 -11.68 8.12 -5.39
N ILE A 193 -12.72 8.93 -5.57
CA ILE A 193 -13.86 8.56 -6.41
C ILE A 193 -13.52 8.48 -7.91
N MET A 194 -12.34 8.95 -8.34
CA MET A 194 -11.97 8.93 -9.77
C MET A 194 -11.77 7.49 -10.26
N PHE A 195 -11.18 6.62 -9.47
CA PHE A 195 -11.07 5.21 -9.81
C PHE A 195 -12.44 4.52 -9.82
N ALA A 196 -13.29 4.80 -8.84
CA ALA A 196 -14.66 4.29 -8.81
C ALA A 196 -15.44 4.73 -10.07
N TYR A 197 -15.39 6.01 -10.47
CA TYR A 197 -15.99 6.47 -11.71
C TYR A 197 -15.37 5.83 -12.96
N SER A 198 -14.09 5.54 -12.97
CA SER A 198 -13.43 4.85 -14.08
C SER A 198 -13.99 3.43 -14.27
N PHE A 199 -14.21 2.70 -13.16
CA PHE A 199 -14.88 1.40 -13.18
C PHE A 199 -16.34 1.51 -13.62
N LEU A 200 -17.11 2.44 -13.05
CA LEU A 200 -18.53 2.61 -13.40
C LEU A 200 -18.75 3.00 -14.87
N ALA A 201 -17.76 3.62 -15.51
CA ALA A 201 -17.80 3.94 -16.94
C ALA A 201 -17.55 2.71 -17.84
N ASP A 202 -16.87 1.69 -17.35
CA ASP A 202 -16.58 0.42 -18.06
C ASP A 202 -16.61 -0.76 -17.07
N PRO A 203 -17.80 -1.12 -16.55
CA PRO A 203 -17.94 -2.10 -15.47
C PRO A 203 -17.83 -3.56 -15.93
N ASP A 204 -17.78 -3.82 -17.24
CA ASP A 204 -17.71 -5.18 -17.81
C ASP A 204 -16.26 -5.68 -17.86
N LEU A 205 -15.58 -5.63 -16.72
CA LEU A 205 -14.23 -6.17 -16.54
C LEU A 205 -14.20 -7.25 -15.45
N SER A 206 -13.22 -8.14 -15.53
CA SER A 206 -13.02 -9.14 -14.47
C SER A 206 -12.37 -8.51 -13.25
N LEU A 207 -12.99 -8.65 -12.07
CA LEU A 207 -12.48 -8.18 -10.79
C LEU A 207 -11.09 -8.76 -10.47
N THR A 208 -10.88 -10.04 -10.78
CA THR A 208 -9.67 -10.79 -10.41
C THR A 208 -8.53 -10.67 -11.43
N THR A 209 -8.66 -9.82 -12.45
CA THR A 209 -7.63 -9.58 -13.45
C THR A 209 -7.01 -8.19 -13.31
N TRP A 210 -5.82 -8.02 -13.86
CA TRP A 210 -5.10 -6.75 -13.87
C TRP A 210 -4.53 -6.49 -15.27
N SER A 211 -4.63 -5.25 -15.76
CA SER A 211 -4.13 -4.91 -17.07
C SER A 211 -2.60 -4.80 -17.08
N SER A 212 -1.96 -5.34 -18.13
CA SER A 212 -0.53 -5.11 -18.39
C SER A 212 -0.26 -3.84 -19.22
N GLU A 213 -1.32 -3.19 -19.72
CA GLU A 213 -1.22 -1.98 -20.53
C GLU A 213 -1.03 -0.75 -19.64
N PRO A 214 0.01 0.07 -19.87
CA PRO A 214 0.24 1.27 -19.08
C PRO A 214 -0.96 2.24 -19.12
N GLY A 215 -1.42 2.68 -17.94
CA GLY A 215 -2.53 3.61 -17.80
C GLY A 215 -3.93 3.00 -17.95
N ALA A 216 -4.05 1.67 -18.16
CA ALA A 216 -5.34 1.00 -18.29
C ALA A 216 -5.91 0.46 -16.98
N ASN A 217 -5.22 0.67 -15.85
CA ASN A 217 -5.60 0.07 -14.57
C ASN A 217 -6.63 0.88 -13.76
N GLY A 218 -6.99 2.10 -14.18
CA GLY A 218 -7.97 2.90 -13.46
C GLY A 218 -9.28 2.16 -13.13
N PRO A 219 -9.94 1.48 -14.09
CA PRO A 219 -11.12 0.67 -13.81
C PRO A 219 -10.85 -0.49 -12.85
N HIS A 220 -9.68 -1.14 -12.91
CA HIS A 220 -9.31 -2.22 -12.00
C HIS A 220 -9.12 -1.74 -10.57
N TYR A 221 -8.44 -0.59 -10.37
CA TYR A 221 -8.37 0.06 -9.05
C TYR A 221 -9.77 0.35 -8.49
N GLY A 222 -10.66 0.91 -9.33
CA GLY A 222 -12.03 1.23 -8.93
C GLY A 222 -12.85 -0.01 -8.55
N ALA A 223 -12.78 -1.09 -9.34
CA ALA A 223 -13.46 -2.34 -9.04
C ALA A 223 -12.98 -2.95 -7.72
N SER A 224 -11.65 -3.04 -7.54
CA SER A 224 -11.03 -3.62 -6.36
C SER A 224 -11.32 -2.81 -5.10
N TYR A 225 -11.23 -1.48 -5.18
CA TYR A 225 -11.59 -0.57 -4.10
C TYR A 225 -13.06 -0.73 -3.67
N LEU A 226 -14.00 -0.68 -4.63
CA LEU A 226 -15.43 -0.82 -4.33
C LEU A 226 -15.77 -2.18 -3.75
N PHE A 227 -15.10 -3.24 -4.20
CA PHE A 227 -15.29 -4.58 -3.65
C PHE A 227 -14.79 -4.66 -2.19
N VAL A 228 -13.59 -4.14 -1.90
CA VAL A 228 -13.07 -4.10 -0.52
C VAL A 228 -13.91 -3.21 0.39
N SER A 229 -14.39 -2.06 -0.10
CA SER A 229 -15.34 -1.20 0.62
C SER A 229 -16.64 -1.95 0.96
N TYR A 230 -17.16 -2.74 0.03
CA TYR A 230 -18.32 -3.60 0.27
C TYR A 230 -18.05 -4.67 1.33
N LEU A 231 -16.87 -5.31 1.31
CA LEU A 231 -16.46 -6.23 2.36
C LEU A 231 -16.42 -5.55 3.74
N ALA A 232 -15.82 -4.36 3.81
CA ALA A 232 -15.72 -3.59 5.04
C ALA A 232 -17.10 -3.18 5.59
N GLN A 233 -18.00 -2.74 4.71
CA GLN A 233 -19.36 -2.36 5.10
C GLN A 233 -20.19 -3.55 5.57
N ARG A 234 -20.04 -4.70 4.90
CA ARG A 234 -20.84 -5.90 5.20
C ARG A 234 -20.35 -6.66 6.42
N PHE A 235 -19.03 -6.77 6.61
CA PHE A 235 -18.43 -7.64 7.61
C PHE A 235 -17.59 -6.90 8.66
N GLY A 236 -17.37 -5.60 8.47
CA GLY A 236 -16.52 -4.79 9.35
C GLY A 236 -15.03 -4.90 9.05
N THR A 237 -14.22 -4.05 9.69
CA THR A 237 -12.77 -4.02 9.53
C THR A 237 -12.06 -5.26 10.10
N GLU A 238 -12.68 -5.99 11.03
CA GLU A 238 -12.17 -7.26 11.54
C GLU A 238 -12.03 -8.29 10.43
N PHE A 239 -12.99 -8.33 9.48
CA PHE A 239 -12.88 -9.18 8.28
C PHE A 239 -11.65 -8.84 7.47
N LEU A 240 -11.38 -7.55 7.23
CA LEU A 240 -10.20 -7.11 6.48
C LEU A 240 -8.90 -7.47 7.19
N SER A 241 -8.86 -7.33 8.52
CA SER A 241 -7.72 -7.76 9.33
C SER A 241 -7.41 -9.25 9.17
N MET A 242 -8.45 -10.08 9.22
CA MET A 242 -8.32 -11.54 9.04
C MET A 242 -7.92 -11.89 7.60
N LEU A 243 -8.47 -11.19 6.61
CA LEU A 243 -8.17 -11.41 5.20
C LEU A 243 -6.70 -11.08 4.86
N VAL A 244 -6.17 -9.98 5.40
CA VAL A 244 -4.75 -9.60 5.22
C VAL A 244 -3.81 -10.63 5.84
N ALA A 245 -4.22 -11.30 6.92
CA ALA A 245 -3.43 -12.33 7.59
C ALA A 245 -3.60 -13.75 6.98
N GLU A 246 -4.59 -13.95 6.10
CA GLU A 246 -4.88 -15.25 5.47
C GLU A 246 -3.79 -15.56 4.43
N GLN A 247 -3.26 -16.79 4.46
CA GLN A 247 -2.15 -17.20 3.58
C GLN A 247 -2.59 -17.74 2.21
N SER A 248 -3.90 -17.93 2.03
CA SER A 248 -4.48 -18.29 0.74
C SER A 248 -4.90 -17.02 0.01
N ASN A 249 -4.64 -16.96 -1.29
CA ASN A 249 -4.73 -15.71 -2.02
C ASN A 249 -6.08 -15.55 -2.75
N GLY A 250 -6.46 -14.31 -3.03
CA GLY A 250 -7.59 -13.94 -3.86
C GLY A 250 -8.91 -14.52 -3.35
N THR A 251 -9.69 -15.10 -4.26
CA THR A 251 -11.02 -15.63 -3.93
C THR A 251 -10.99 -16.76 -2.91
N VAL A 252 -9.93 -17.58 -2.90
CA VAL A 252 -9.76 -18.66 -1.92
C VAL A 252 -9.48 -18.09 -0.52
N GLY A 253 -8.71 -17.02 -0.40
CA GLY A 253 -8.48 -16.32 0.86
C GLY A 253 -9.77 -15.73 1.43
N ILE A 254 -10.62 -15.18 0.57
CA ILE A 254 -11.94 -14.65 0.96
C ILE A 254 -12.84 -15.79 1.48
N ASP A 255 -12.91 -16.93 0.76
CA ASP A 255 -13.70 -18.08 1.21
C ASP A 255 -13.24 -18.61 2.58
N HIS A 256 -11.92 -18.71 2.81
CA HIS A 256 -11.36 -19.15 4.08
C HIS A 256 -11.66 -18.16 5.21
N THR A 257 -11.58 -16.85 4.92
CA THR A 257 -11.89 -15.81 5.90
C THR A 257 -13.37 -15.86 6.27
N LEU A 258 -14.27 -15.94 5.30
CA LEU A 258 -15.72 -16.11 5.52
C LEU A 258 -16.01 -17.32 6.42
N GLN A 259 -15.44 -18.48 6.08
CA GLN A 259 -15.61 -19.70 6.85
C GLN A 259 -15.07 -19.57 8.27
N SER A 260 -13.90 -18.94 8.45
CA SER A 260 -13.27 -18.73 9.75
C SER A 260 -14.12 -17.84 10.67
N MET A 261 -14.87 -16.90 10.11
CA MET A 261 -15.83 -16.04 10.81
C MET A 261 -17.22 -16.68 10.97
N GLY A 262 -17.44 -17.89 10.45
CA GLY A 262 -18.67 -18.64 10.61
C GLY A 262 -19.76 -18.29 9.59
N TYR A 263 -19.42 -17.64 8.49
CA TYR A 263 -20.35 -17.39 7.39
C TYR A 263 -20.46 -18.61 6.47
N GLU A 264 -21.68 -19.00 6.15
CA GLU A 264 -21.99 -20.01 5.12
C GLU A 264 -22.19 -19.33 3.76
N LEU A 265 -21.17 -18.60 3.30
CA LEU A 265 -21.17 -17.80 2.10
C LEU A 265 -19.86 -18.06 1.33
N THR A 266 -19.93 -18.09 0.02
CA THR A 266 -18.77 -18.22 -0.86
C THR A 266 -18.45 -16.90 -1.57
N PHE A 267 -17.24 -16.80 -2.11
CA PHE A 267 -16.87 -15.65 -2.94
C PHE A 267 -17.84 -15.46 -4.13
N ASP A 268 -18.28 -16.53 -4.78
CA ASP A 268 -19.18 -16.42 -5.94
C ASP A 268 -20.54 -15.82 -5.54
N GLU A 269 -21.10 -16.21 -4.39
CA GLU A 269 -22.33 -15.63 -3.87
C GLU A 269 -22.13 -14.19 -3.42
N LEU A 270 -21.02 -13.90 -2.75
CA LEU A 270 -20.65 -12.55 -2.32
C LEU A 270 -20.44 -11.62 -3.52
N PHE A 271 -19.79 -12.09 -4.58
CA PHE A 271 -19.61 -11.33 -5.82
C PHE A 271 -20.95 -11.03 -6.51
N ALA A 272 -21.87 -11.99 -6.53
CA ALA A 272 -23.22 -11.77 -7.07
C ALA A 272 -23.97 -10.67 -6.27
N ASP A 273 -23.88 -10.70 -4.95
CA ASP A 273 -24.47 -9.68 -4.06
C ASP A 273 -23.85 -8.31 -4.34
N TRP A 274 -22.51 -8.24 -4.46
CA TRP A 274 -21.80 -6.99 -4.78
C TRP A 274 -22.19 -6.39 -6.14
N VAL A 275 -22.39 -7.24 -7.16
CA VAL A 275 -22.86 -6.78 -8.48
C VAL A 275 -24.27 -6.17 -8.36
N ILE A 276 -25.15 -6.77 -7.55
CA ILE A 276 -26.48 -6.23 -7.30
C ILE A 276 -26.40 -4.91 -6.52
N ALA A 277 -25.52 -4.83 -5.51
CA ALA A 277 -25.29 -3.61 -4.74
C ALA A 277 -24.85 -2.45 -5.63
N ASN A 278 -23.88 -2.66 -6.53
CA ASN A 278 -23.44 -1.65 -7.50
C ASN A 278 -24.54 -1.21 -8.48
N TRP A 279 -25.50 -2.10 -8.79
CA TRP A 279 -26.62 -1.77 -9.67
C TRP A 279 -27.71 -0.97 -8.96
N THR A 280 -28.01 -1.32 -7.70
CA THR A 280 -29.13 -0.73 -6.97
C THR A 280 -28.76 0.57 -6.29
N ASP A 281 -27.55 0.66 -5.74
CA ASP A 281 -27.03 1.81 -4.97
C ASP A 281 -28.09 2.42 -4.03
N ASN A 282 -28.86 1.53 -3.37
CA ASN A 282 -29.96 1.96 -2.53
C ASN A 282 -30.17 0.95 -1.39
N PRO A 283 -29.68 1.26 -0.17
CA PRO A 283 -29.79 0.37 0.97
C PRO A 283 -31.24 0.07 1.40
N ASP A 284 -32.21 0.88 0.97
CA ASP A 284 -33.61 0.75 1.33
C ASP A 284 -34.44 -0.03 0.28
N ALA A 285 -33.86 -0.37 -0.90
CA ALA A 285 -34.65 -0.81 -2.04
C ALA A 285 -34.93 -2.31 -2.08
N LEU A 286 -34.05 -3.15 -1.58
CA LEU A 286 -34.09 -4.59 -1.81
C LEU A 286 -33.95 -5.45 -0.54
N ASP A 287 -33.53 -4.88 0.57
CA ASP A 287 -33.12 -5.68 1.69
C ASP A 287 -33.29 -4.99 3.05
N ALA A 288 -33.86 -5.71 4.01
CA ALA A 288 -33.99 -5.27 5.38
C ALA A 288 -32.65 -5.25 6.14
N ASP A 289 -31.61 -5.90 5.62
CA ASP A 289 -30.33 -6.11 6.29
C ASP A 289 -29.20 -5.23 5.73
N GLY A 290 -29.51 -4.34 4.76
CA GLY A 290 -28.53 -3.37 4.22
C GLY A 290 -27.42 -4.02 3.37
N LEU A 291 -27.74 -5.08 2.66
CA LEU A 291 -26.78 -5.80 1.78
C LEU A 291 -26.58 -5.13 0.42
N TYR A 292 -27.48 -4.20 0.04
CA TYR A 292 -27.51 -3.58 -1.29
C TYR A 292 -27.59 -2.05 -1.23
#